data_95b8503d1146f8851f78c281aefd404d
#
_entry.id   95b8503d1146f8851f78c281aefd404d
#
_cell.length_a   1.000
_cell.length_b   1.000
_cell.length_c   1.000
_cell.angle_alpha   90.00
_cell.angle_beta   90.00
_cell.angle_gamma   90.00
#
_symmetry.space_group_name_H-M   'P 1'
#
loop_
_entity.id
_entity.type
_entity.pdbx_description
1 polymer ?
#
loop_
_entity_poly.entity_id
_entity_poly.type
_entity_poly.pdbx_seq_one_letter_code
_entity_poly.pdbx_strand_id
1 'polypeptide(L)'
;MCNGVKYKPVLLAAVLGILVLVRPVSAHHGSGISYDMEHLWTTKATVVEFKYANPHPWLVFDRTSDKGEVEHWTAELVTNPTFLLRAGWTKTRSEQALKPGTVVELTLGTSKVGGFNGCIRDIKSDKGEPLLDTGRFGTGDPTVGGAPPR
;
A
#
# COMPACT_ATOMS: atom_id res chain seq x y z
N MET A 1 63.43 15.57 18.75
CA MET A 1 62.30 15.44 19.67
C MET A 1 61.02 15.64 18.81
N CYS A 2 60.39 14.56 18.38
CA CYS A 2 59.16 14.65 17.57
C CYS A 2 57.93 14.58 18.49
N ASN A 3 57.22 15.69 18.60
CA ASN A 3 55.94 15.74 19.31
C ASN A 3 54.89 14.98 18.49
N GLY A 4 54.60 13.74 18.85
CA GLY A 4 53.50 12.96 18.28
C GLY A 4 52.16 13.54 18.71
N VAL A 5 51.43 14.03 17.72
CA VAL A 5 50.11 14.66 17.90
C VAL A 5 49.12 13.67 18.48
N LYS A 6 48.60 13.93 19.69
CA LYS A 6 47.70 13.08 20.49
C LYS A 6 46.20 13.23 20.04
N TYR A 7 45.90 13.20 18.73
CA TYR A 7 44.52 13.34 18.24
C TYR A 7 43.77 12.02 18.09
N LYS A 8 44.44 10.87 18.25
CA LYS A 8 43.80 9.54 18.06
C LYS A 8 42.57 9.28 18.95
N PRO A 9 42.57 9.62 20.27
CA PRO A 9 41.41 9.35 21.11
C PRO A 9 40.20 10.28 20.80
N VAL A 10 40.46 11.54 20.42
CA VAL A 10 39.42 12.52 20.12
C VAL A 10 38.73 12.17 18.80
N LEU A 11 39.48 11.73 17.79
CA LEU A 11 38.90 11.29 16.50
C LEU A 11 38.06 10.03 16.67
N LEU A 12 38.51 9.08 17.49
CA LEU A 12 37.76 7.85 17.78
C LEU A 12 36.47 8.14 18.53
N ALA A 13 36.49 9.06 19.51
CA ALA A 13 35.31 9.46 20.25
C ALA A 13 34.28 10.20 19.36
N ALA A 14 34.76 11.04 18.42
CA ALA A 14 33.89 11.73 17.47
C ALA A 14 33.23 10.76 16.49
N VAL A 15 33.93 9.76 15.97
CA VAL A 15 33.36 8.73 15.07
C VAL A 15 32.36 7.84 15.81
N LEU A 16 32.67 7.43 17.07
CA LEU A 16 31.70 6.68 17.88
C LEU A 16 30.44 7.50 18.19
N GLY A 17 30.56 8.80 18.46
CA GLY A 17 29.46 9.71 18.72
C GLY A 17 28.53 9.86 17.52
N ILE A 18 29.06 9.91 16.30
CA ILE A 18 28.28 9.99 15.05
C ILE A 18 27.52 8.66 14.80
N LEU A 19 28.14 7.51 15.06
CA LEU A 19 27.51 6.20 14.90
C LEU A 19 26.32 5.98 15.85
N VAL A 20 26.35 6.56 17.05
CA VAL A 20 25.22 6.46 18.01
C VAL A 20 24.06 7.38 17.64
N LEU A 21 24.30 8.45 16.87
CA LEU A 21 23.26 9.39 16.43
C LEU A 21 22.51 8.93 15.17
N VAL A 22 23.06 7.96 14.43
CA VAL A 22 22.38 7.36 13.29
C VAL A 22 21.40 6.31 13.81
N ARG A 23 20.24 6.76 14.28
CA ARG A 23 19.10 5.84 14.50
C ARG A 23 18.65 5.36 13.13
N PRO A 24 18.50 4.03 12.91
CA PRO A 24 17.83 3.56 11.72
C PRO A 24 16.41 4.13 11.75
N VAL A 25 16.14 5.09 10.87
CA VAL A 25 14.76 5.54 10.62
C VAL A 25 14.10 4.38 9.89
N SER A 26 13.46 3.50 10.67
CA SER A 26 12.61 2.46 10.12
C SER A 26 11.41 3.15 9.47
N ALA A 27 11.54 3.47 8.20
CA ALA A 27 10.44 3.96 7.37
C ALA A 27 9.50 2.78 7.04
N HIS A 28 8.95 2.15 8.08
CA HIS A 28 7.81 1.27 7.92
C HIS A 28 6.56 2.15 7.74
N HIS A 29 6.38 2.63 6.52
CA HIS A 29 5.10 3.21 6.10
C HIS A 29 4.09 2.08 5.93
N GLY A 30 3.63 1.51 7.05
CA GLY A 30 2.48 0.62 7.03
C GLY A 30 1.22 1.45 6.69
N SER A 31 0.37 0.94 5.80
CA SER A 31 -0.91 1.58 5.44
C SER A 31 -1.74 2.00 6.67
N GLY A 32 -1.59 1.30 7.80
CA GLY A 32 -2.26 1.61 9.07
C GLY A 32 -1.85 2.94 9.74
N ILE A 33 -0.74 3.59 9.33
CA ILE A 33 -0.39 4.92 9.83
C ILE A 33 -1.29 5.98 9.19
N SER A 34 -1.49 5.90 7.88
CA SER A 34 -2.20 6.90 7.08
C SER A 34 -3.69 6.61 6.93
N TYR A 35 -4.08 5.34 7.02
CA TYR A 35 -5.45 4.88 6.77
C TYR A 35 -6.00 4.11 7.96
N ASP A 36 -7.32 4.21 8.17
CA ASP A 36 -8.06 3.43 9.16
C ASP A 36 -8.32 2.01 8.61
N MET A 37 -7.34 1.15 8.83
CA MET A 37 -7.41 -0.25 8.38
C MET A 37 -8.11 -1.18 9.39
N GLU A 38 -8.51 -0.65 10.54
CA GLU A 38 -9.27 -1.38 11.57
C GLU A 38 -10.78 -1.31 11.31
N HIS A 39 -11.26 -0.19 10.72
CA HIS A 39 -12.66 0.03 10.39
C HIS A 39 -12.85 0.08 8.88
N LEU A 40 -12.74 -1.10 8.26
CA LEU A 40 -12.95 -1.24 6.81
C LEU A 40 -14.44 -1.14 6.48
N TRP A 41 -14.72 -0.57 5.32
CA TRP A 41 -16.07 -0.52 4.77
C TRP A 41 -16.07 -0.97 3.31
N THR A 42 -17.23 -1.40 2.82
CA THR A 42 -17.39 -1.95 1.47
C THR A 42 -18.34 -1.08 0.68
N THR A 43 -18.02 -0.85 -0.60
CA THR A 43 -18.84 -0.08 -1.51
C THR A 43 -18.78 -0.62 -2.93
N LYS A 44 -19.86 -0.43 -3.69
CA LYS A 44 -19.82 -0.55 -5.15
C LYS A 44 -19.23 0.72 -5.74
N ALA A 45 -18.37 0.54 -6.74
CA ALA A 45 -17.65 1.63 -7.38
C ALA A 45 -17.51 1.38 -8.87
N THR A 46 -17.41 2.46 -9.65
CA THR A 46 -17.08 2.43 -11.06
C THR A 46 -15.65 2.92 -11.24
N VAL A 47 -14.80 2.11 -11.86
CA VAL A 47 -13.40 2.46 -12.13
C VAL A 47 -13.35 3.63 -13.10
N VAL A 48 -12.61 4.67 -12.74
CA VAL A 48 -12.26 5.81 -13.60
C VAL A 48 -10.86 5.62 -14.17
N GLU A 49 -9.89 5.24 -13.33
CA GLU A 49 -8.51 5.01 -13.74
C GLU A 49 -7.85 3.99 -12.82
N PHE A 50 -7.05 3.08 -13.37
CA PHE A 50 -6.16 2.22 -12.61
C PHE A 50 -4.72 2.43 -13.04
N LYS A 51 -3.83 2.64 -12.07
CA LYS A 51 -2.38 2.78 -12.30
C LYS A 51 -1.61 1.66 -11.62
N TYR A 52 -0.93 0.87 -12.44
CA TYR A 52 0.01 -0.15 -11.98
C TYR A 52 1.36 0.52 -11.68
N ALA A 53 1.52 1.06 -10.47
CA ALA A 53 2.65 1.90 -10.08
C ALA A 53 3.37 1.39 -8.82
N ASN A 54 4.64 1.80 -8.64
CA ASN A 54 5.40 1.60 -7.41
C ASN A 54 5.33 2.85 -6.52
N PRO A 55 5.32 2.71 -5.18
CA PRO A 55 5.37 1.46 -4.42
C PRO A 55 4.05 0.71 -4.37
N HIS A 56 2.93 1.37 -4.57
CA HIS A 56 1.59 0.81 -4.56
C HIS A 56 0.83 1.18 -5.83
N PRO A 57 0.13 0.22 -6.45
CA PRO A 57 -0.88 0.55 -7.46
C PRO A 57 -2.01 1.35 -6.81
N TRP A 58 -2.71 2.14 -7.60
CA TRP A 58 -3.83 2.93 -7.11
C TRP A 58 -4.97 3.02 -8.12
N LEU A 59 -6.14 3.25 -7.58
CA LEU A 59 -7.40 3.30 -8.30
C LEU A 59 -8.06 4.64 -8.09
N VAL A 60 -8.51 5.26 -9.16
CA VAL A 60 -9.48 6.35 -9.14
C VAL A 60 -10.84 5.75 -9.47
N PHE A 61 -11.85 6.05 -8.69
CA PHE A 61 -13.19 5.50 -8.86
C PHE A 61 -14.26 6.46 -8.41
N ASP A 62 -15.44 6.27 -8.97
CA ASP A 62 -16.66 6.95 -8.56
C ASP A 62 -17.54 6.00 -7.76
N ARG A 63 -18.14 6.50 -6.69
CA ARG A 63 -19.19 5.82 -5.95
C ARG A 63 -20.38 6.74 -5.73
N THR A 64 -21.54 6.16 -5.58
CA THR A 64 -22.72 6.91 -5.11
C THR A 64 -22.77 6.83 -3.59
N SER A 65 -22.82 7.99 -2.94
CA SER A 65 -22.99 8.07 -1.49
C SER A 65 -24.40 7.66 -1.06
N ASP A 66 -24.60 7.47 0.23
CA ASP A 66 -25.92 7.18 0.81
C ASP A 66 -26.94 8.31 0.58
N LYS A 67 -26.46 9.52 0.24
CA LYS A 67 -27.28 10.68 -0.12
C LYS A 67 -27.60 10.76 -1.61
N GLY A 68 -27.09 9.82 -2.42
CA GLY A 68 -27.27 9.81 -3.87
C GLY A 68 -26.30 10.72 -4.64
N GLU A 69 -25.30 11.29 -3.98
CA GLU A 69 -24.27 12.14 -4.59
C GLU A 69 -23.13 11.27 -5.15
N VAL A 70 -22.57 11.67 -6.29
CA VAL A 70 -21.38 11.01 -6.84
C VAL A 70 -20.14 11.58 -6.14
N GLU A 71 -19.37 10.69 -5.56
CA GLU A 71 -18.10 10.99 -4.90
C GLU A 71 -16.95 10.44 -5.74
N HIS A 72 -15.95 11.29 -6.02
CA HIS A 72 -14.73 10.91 -6.72
C HIS A 72 -13.64 10.55 -5.72
N TRP A 73 -13.23 9.30 -5.72
CA TRP A 73 -12.27 8.74 -4.76
C TRP A 73 -10.95 8.37 -5.43
N THR A 74 -9.88 8.49 -4.66
CA THR A 74 -8.57 7.91 -4.99
C THR A 74 -8.15 6.98 -3.86
N ALA A 75 -7.72 5.76 -4.18
CA ALA A 75 -7.23 4.85 -3.17
C ALA A 75 -6.04 4.02 -3.67
N GLU A 76 -5.02 3.89 -2.82
CA GLU A 76 -3.91 2.98 -3.08
C GLU A 76 -4.29 1.54 -2.70
N LEU A 77 -3.66 0.57 -3.34
CA LEU A 77 -3.81 -0.83 -2.93
C LEU A 77 -2.82 -1.14 -1.80
N VAL A 78 -3.25 -1.93 -0.83
CA VAL A 78 -2.38 -2.40 0.27
C VAL A 78 -1.22 -3.27 -0.24
N THR A 79 -1.32 -3.82 -1.44
CA THR A 79 -0.29 -4.64 -2.09
C THR A 79 0.64 -3.82 -2.98
N ASN A 80 1.75 -4.41 -3.41
CA ASN A 80 2.67 -3.81 -4.36
C ASN A 80 2.77 -4.61 -5.67
N PRO A 81 3.32 -4.04 -6.76
CA PRO A 81 3.42 -4.69 -8.06
C PRO A 81 4.17 -6.03 -8.04
N THR A 82 5.16 -6.20 -7.17
CA THR A 82 5.92 -7.46 -7.07
C THR A 82 5.03 -8.61 -6.59
N PHE A 83 4.18 -8.37 -5.60
CA PHE A 83 3.26 -9.40 -5.12
C PHE A 83 2.16 -9.69 -6.13
N LEU A 84 1.63 -8.68 -6.80
CA LEU A 84 0.68 -8.84 -7.89
C LEU A 84 1.25 -9.72 -8.99
N LEU A 85 2.47 -9.43 -9.44
CA LEU A 85 3.13 -10.20 -10.50
C LEU A 85 3.34 -11.67 -10.10
N ARG A 86 3.77 -11.93 -8.85
CA ARG A 86 3.93 -13.29 -8.32
C ARG A 86 2.61 -14.07 -8.27
N ALA A 87 1.50 -13.38 -8.06
CA ALA A 87 0.15 -13.94 -8.08
C ALA A 87 -0.45 -14.03 -9.50
N GLY A 88 0.35 -13.76 -10.54
CA GLY A 88 -0.09 -13.81 -11.94
C GLY A 88 -0.87 -12.57 -12.40
N TRP A 89 -0.93 -11.53 -11.59
CA TRP A 89 -1.50 -10.24 -11.95
C TRP A 89 -0.45 -9.35 -12.60
N THR A 90 -0.15 -9.62 -13.88
CA THR A 90 0.73 -8.75 -14.68
C THR A 90 0.10 -7.37 -14.86
N LYS A 91 0.90 -6.38 -15.22
CA LYS A 91 0.42 -5.03 -15.53
C LYS A 91 -0.76 -5.07 -16.51
N THR A 92 -0.57 -5.71 -17.65
CA THR A 92 -1.60 -5.82 -18.71
C THR A 92 -2.88 -6.47 -18.19
N ARG A 93 -2.77 -7.60 -17.49
CA ARG A 93 -3.94 -8.30 -16.92
C ARG A 93 -4.68 -7.44 -15.92
N SER A 94 -3.96 -6.73 -15.04
CA SER A 94 -4.55 -5.87 -14.03
C SER A 94 -5.26 -4.67 -14.66
N GLU A 95 -4.64 -4.02 -15.64
CA GLU A 95 -5.24 -2.90 -16.37
C GLU A 95 -6.47 -3.33 -17.18
N GLN A 96 -6.49 -4.54 -17.72
CA GLN A 96 -7.67 -5.09 -18.42
C GLN A 96 -8.82 -5.39 -17.45
N ALA A 97 -8.50 -5.95 -16.28
CA ALA A 97 -9.51 -6.27 -15.25
C ALA A 97 -10.14 -5.01 -14.65
N LEU A 98 -9.37 -3.93 -14.55
CA LEU A 98 -9.78 -2.65 -13.95
C LEU A 98 -9.78 -1.50 -14.97
N LYS A 99 -10.22 -1.78 -16.19
CA LYS A 99 -10.38 -0.73 -17.21
C LYS A 99 -11.47 0.28 -16.81
N PRO A 100 -11.39 1.53 -17.27
CA PRO A 100 -12.41 2.53 -17.03
C PRO A 100 -13.83 2.03 -17.38
N GLY A 101 -14.78 2.33 -16.50
CA GLY A 101 -16.18 1.88 -16.61
C GLY A 101 -16.44 0.49 -15.99
N THR A 102 -15.42 -0.22 -15.52
CA THR A 102 -15.63 -1.50 -14.82
C THR A 102 -16.31 -1.25 -13.47
N VAL A 103 -17.37 -1.99 -13.18
CA VAL A 103 -18.04 -1.96 -11.87
C VAL A 103 -17.40 -3.00 -10.97
N VAL A 104 -17.03 -2.59 -9.77
CA VAL A 104 -16.35 -3.43 -8.77
C VAL A 104 -16.96 -3.22 -7.38
N GLU A 105 -16.74 -4.18 -6.51
CA GLU A 105 -16.94 -4.04 -5.07
C GLU A 105 -15.57 -3.85 -4.42
N LEU A 106 -15.43 -2.76 -3.66
CA LEU A 106 -14.18 -2.39 -2.97
C LEU A 106 -14.38 -2.51 -1.47
N THR A 107 -13.41 -3.14 -0.78
CA THR A 107 -13.27 -3.06 0.68
C THR A 107 -12.04 -2.24 0.99
N LEU A 108 -12.20 -1.15 1.73
CA LEU A 108 -11.13 -0.17 1.97
C LEU A 108 -11.24 0.51 3.32
N GLY A 109 -10.10 1.02 3.80
CA GLY A 109 -10.00 1.95 4.92
C GLY A 109 -9.86 3.38 4.44
N THR A 110 -10.50 4.33 5.13
CA THR A 110 -10.43 5.76 4.80
C THR A 110 -9.15 6.40 5.32
N SER A 111 -8.74 7.49 4.68
CA SER A 111 -7.64 8.32 5.17
C SER A 111 -7.98 8.92 6.53
N LYS A 112 -7.05 8.84 7.49
CA LYS A 112 -7.18 9.42 8.83
C LYS A 112 -7.16 10.95 8.84
N VAL A 113 -6.71 11.56 7.75
CA VAL A 113 -6.71 13.02 7.58
C VAL A 113 -7.94 13.53 6.81
N GLY A 114 -8.85 12.62 6.43
CA GLY A 114 -10.09 12.94 5.73
C GLY A 114 -9.95 13.03 4.21
N GLY A 115 -11.00 13.56 3.56
CA GLY A 115 -11.12 13.61 2.10
C GLY A 115 -11.54 12.28 1.48
N PHE A 116 -11.71 12.26 0.15
CA PHE A 116 -12.08 11.07 -0.62
C PHE A 116 -10.83 10.25 -0.99
N ASN A 117 -10.08 9.83 0.04
CA ASN A 117 -8.88 9.04 -0.10
C ASN A 117 -8.93 7.79 0.77
N GLY A 118 -8.38 6.69 0.29
CA GLY A 118 -8.40 5.43 1.01
C GLY A 118 -7.26 4.48 0.67
N CYS A 119 -7.25 3.33 1.36
CA CYS A 119 -6.40 2.21 1.06
C CYS A 119 -7.27 0.97 0.85
N ILE A 120 -7.20 0.41 -0.35
CA ILE A 120 -8.00 -0.75 -0.76
C ILE A 120 -7.34 -2.02 -0.26
N ARG A 121 -8.11 -2.80 0.48
CA ARG A 121 -7.74 -4.12 0.94
C ARG A 121 -8.14 -5.21 -0.06
N ASP A 122 -9.40 -5.17 -0.52
CA ASP A 122 -9.96 -6.18 -1.40
C ASP A 122 -10.72 -5.54 -2.57
N ILE A 123 -10.63 -6.17 -3.74
CA ILE A 123 -11.41 -5.82 -4.94
C ILE A 123 -12.09 -7.09 -5.43
N LYS A 124 -13.41 -6.99 -5.68
CA LYS A 124 -14.16 -8.05 -6.34
C LYS A 124 -14.85 -7.51 -7.60
N SER A 125 -15.00 -8.38 -8.58
CA SER A 125 -15.85 -8.08 -9.73
C SER A 125 -17.32 -7.93 -9.31
N ASP A 126 -18.17 -7.46 -10.22
CA ASP A 126 -19.62 -7.44 -10.07
C ASP A 126 -20.25 -8.82 -9.84
N LYS A 127 -19.51 -9.90 -10.17
CA LYS A 127 -19.88 -11.31 -9.93
C LYS A 127 -19.35 -11.87 -8.62
N GLY A 128 -18.62 -11.05 -7.81
CA GLY A 128 -18.04 -11.48 -6.56
C GLY A 128 -16.69 -12.19 -6.69
N GLU A 129 -16.09 -12.25 -7.90
CA GLU A 129 -14.79 -12.88 -8.12
C GLU A 129 -13.66 -11.96 -7.62
N PRO A 130 -12.69 -12.47 -6.84
CA PRO A 130 -11.56 -11.66 -6.39
C PRO A 130 -10.71 -11.15 -7.56
N LEU A 131 -10.43 -9.85 -7.57
CA LEU A 131 -9.52 -9.20 -8.51
C LEU A 131 -8.28 -8.72 -7.78
N LEU A 132 -7.13 -8.78 -8.45
CA LEU A 132 -5.82 -8.41 -7.89
C LEU A 132 -5.49 -9.12 -6.57
N ASP A 133 -6.08 -10.30 -6.36
CA ASP A 133 -5.83 -11.11 -5.18
C ASP A 133 -4.40 -11.67 -5.23
N THR A 134 -3.67 -11.48 -4.15
CA THR A 134 -2.30 -11.98 -3.95
C THR A 134 -2.26 -13.14 -2.95
N GLY A 135 -3.42 -13.62 -2.49
CA GLY A 135 -3.53 -14.61 -1.41
C GLY A 135 -3.11 -14.06 -0.04
N ARG A 136 -2.75 -12.78 0.04
CA ARG A 136 -2.35 -12.09 1.29
C ARG A 136 -3.48 -11.28 1.93
N PHE A 137 -4.51 -11.01 1.16
CA PHE A 137 -5.67 -10.28 1.64
C PHE A 137 -6.54 -11.23 2.47
N GLY A 138 -6.65 -10.97 3.73
CA GLY A 138 -7.58 -11.72 4.60
C GLY A 138 -7.05 -12.19 5.93
N THR A 139 -5.76 -12.31 6.12
CA THR A 139 -5.24 -12.86 7.37
C THR A 139 -4.71 -11.83 8.35
N GLY A 140 -4.62 -10.56 8.03
CA GLY A 140 -4.09 -9.55 8.99
C GLY A 140 -2.73 -9.89 9.63
N ASP A 141 -2.16 -11.04 9.29
CA ASP A 141 -0.91 -11.53 9.82
C ASP A 141 0.19 -11.36 8.75
N PRO A 142 1.15 -10.44 8.96
CA PRO A 142 2.26 -10.25 8.06
C PRO A 142 3.20 -11.47 7.98
N THR A 143 3.02 -12.48 8.84
CA THR A 143 3.88 -13.67 8.94
C THR A 143 3.35 -14.87 8.17
N VAL A 144 2.09 -14.87 7.75
CA VAL A 144 1.50 -15.97 6.97
C VAL A 144 1.79 -15.79 5.48
N GLY A 145 3.05 -15.97 5.11
CA GLY A 145 3.47 -16.18 3.74
C GLY A 145 3.20 -17.62 3.33
N GLY A 146 1.96 -17.96 2.97
CA GLY A 146 1.67 -19.21 2.30
C GLY A 146 2.41 -19.25 0.96
N ALA A 147 3.25 -20.28 0.73
CA ALA A 147 3.84 -20.52 -0.56
C ALA A 147 2.72 -20.72 -1.61
N PRO A 148 2.91 -20.26 -2.86
CA PRO A 148 1.93 -20.50 -3.91
C PRO A 148 1.76 -22.01 -4.10
N PRO A 149 0.56 -22.53 -4.42
CA PRO A 149 0.36 -23.91 -4.81
C PRO A 149 1.22 -24.20 -6.04
N ARG A 150 1.93 -25.34 -6.00
CA ARG A 150 2.78 -25.85 -7.09
C ARG A 150 1.91 -26.33 -8.26
#